data_f605a837579e283976a91bcdd0decfd3
#
_entry.id   f605a837579e283976a91bcdd0decfd3
#
_cell.length_a   1.000
_cell.length_b   1.000
_cell.length_c   1.000
_cell.angle_alpha   90.00
_cell.angle_beta   90.00
_cell.angle_gamma   90.00
#
_symmetry.space_group_name_H-M   'P 1'
#
loop_
_entity.id
_entity.type
_entity.pdbx_description
1 polymer ?
#
loop_
_entity_poly.entity_id
_entity_poly.type
_entity_poly.pdbx_seq_one_letter_code
_entity_poly.pdbx_strand_id
1 'polypeptide(L)'
;PSYAEGMLDKDEANYWLPVDQYIGGIEHATMHLLYFRFFHKLLRDAGFVTSDEPAQKLLCQGMVLADAFYYTSPTNERIWVSPTQVTLERDEKGRIIKATDPEGRELVHTGMTKMSKSKNNGIDPQEMVEKYGADTVRLFMMFASPAEMTLEWQESGVEGAKRFLG
;
A
#
# COMPACT_ATOMS: atom_id res chain seq x y z
N PRO A 1 25.61 -11.44 -5.10
CA PRO A 1 25.62 -11.26 -6.54
C PRO A 1 25.58 -12.56 -7.31
N SER A 2 25.15 -12.53 -8.56
CA SER A 2 24.92 -13.70 -9.40
C SER A 2 26.20 -14.43 -9.85
N TYR A 3 27.36 -13.92 -9.51
CA TYR A 3 28.67 -14.46 -9.91
C TYR A 3 29.50 -15.01 -8.74
N ALA A 4 28.96 -15.04 -7.51
CA ALA A 4 29.65 -15.60 -6.38
C ALA A 4 29.78 -17.13 -6.52
N GLU A 5 30.98 -17.67 -6.33
CA GLU A 5 31.24 -19.14 -6.31
C GLU A 5 30.82 -19.79 -4.99
N GLY A 6 30.48 -19.00 -3.98
CA GLY A 6 30.03 -19.43 -2.65
C GLY A 6 28.66 -18.87 -2.28
N MET A 7 28.33 -18.91 -1.00
CA MET A 7 27.08 -18.38 -0.46
C MET A 7 26.92 -16.88 -0.77
N LEU A 8 28.00 -16.10 -0.68
CA LEU A 8 28.09 -14.71 -1.11
C LEU A 8 29.56 -14.33 -1.32
N ASP A 9 29.79 -13.33 -2.17
CA ASP A 9 31.08 -12.64 -2.29
C ASP A 9 31.20 -11.59 -1.19
N LYS A 10 32.26 -11.68 -0.36
CA LYS A 10 32.42 -10.80 0.81
C LYS A 10 32.74 -9.36 0.43
N ASP A 11 33.52 -9.15 -0.61
CA ASP A 11 33.95 -7.82 -1.02
C ASP A 11 32.76 -7.07 -1.63
N GLU A 12 32.02 -7.72 -2.51
CA GLU A 12 30.77 -7.16 -3.05
C GLU A 12 29.71 -6.95 -1.99
N ALA A 13 29.51 -7.89 -1.06
CA ALA A 13 28.54 -7.73 0.01
C ALA A 13 28.88 -6.52 0.89
N ASN A 14 30.13 -6.31 1.24
CA ASN A 14 30.57 -5.17 2.04
C ASN A 14 30.61 -3.85 1.25
N TYR A 15 30.68 -3.90 -0.08
CA TYR A 15 30.51 -2.72 -0.91
C TYR A 15 29.05 -2.21 -0.92
N TRP A 16 28.08 -3.15 -1.00
CA TRP A 16 26.65 -2.80 -1.06
C TRP A 16 25.99 -2.61 0.31
N LEU A 17 26.60 -3.10 1.38
CA LEU A 17 26.05 -3.04 2.75
C LEU A 17 26.84 -2.07 3.65
N PRO A 18 26.14 -1.35 4.54
CA PRO A 18 24.68 -1.29 4.67
C PRO A 18 24.05 -0.54 3.51
N VAL A 19 22.85 -0.96 3.04
CA VAL A 19 22.15 -0.20 2.00
C VAL A 19 21.77 1.19 2.50
N ASP A 20 21.82 2.19 1.64
CA ASP A 20 21.59 3.59 2.03
C ASP A 20 20.17 3.82 2.55
N GLN A 21 19.20 3.22 1.87
CA GLN A 21 17.80 3.37 2.23
C GLN A 21 17.01 2.09 1.96
N TYR A 22 16.21 1.67 2.93
CA TYR A 22 15.29 0.54 2.84
C TYR A 22 13.86 1.01 3.06
N ILE A 23 12.98 0.75 2.08
CA ILE A 23 11.62 1.29 2.05
C ILE A 23 10.63 0.13 2.04
N GLY A 24 9.62 0.19 2.91
CA GLY A 24 8.55 -0.80 2.95
C GLY A 24 7.39 -0.36 3.83
N GLY A 25 6.28 -1.11 3.79
CA GLY A 25 5.12 -0.83 4.63
C GLY A 25 5.37 -1.10 6.11
N ILE A 26 4.71 -0.34 6.97
CA ILE A 26 4.80 -0.48 8.43
C ILE A 26 4.38 -1.87 8.93
N GLU A 27 3.57 -2.60 8.18
CA GLU A 27 3.14 -3.98 8.51
C GLU A 27 4.30 -4.97 8.57
N HIS A 28 5.43 -4.65 7.97
CA HIS A 28 6.63 -5.48 7.99
C HIS A 28 7.50 -5.30 9.24
N ALA A 29 7.16 -4.36 10.12
CA ALA A 29 7.95 -4.02 11.30
C ALA A 29 8.12 -5.21 12.27
N THR A 30 7.12 -6.07 12.40
CA THR A 30 7.09 -7.16 13.38
C THR A 30 7.60 -8.51 12.86
N MET A 31 7.70 -8.70 11.55
CA MET A 31 8.17 -9.97 10.97
C MET A 31 9.38 -9.76 10.05
N HIS A 32 9.16 -9.17 8.88
CA HIS A 32 10.21 -9.03 7.88
C HIS A 32 11.42 -8.25 8.40
N LEU A 33 11.22 -7.12 9.05
CA LEU A 33 12.31 -6.29 9.54
C LEU A 33 13.07 -6.92 10.71
N LEU A 34 12.42 -7.76 11.53
CA LEU A 34 13.11 -8.55 12.54
C LEU A 34 14.06 -9.56 11.90
N TYR A 35 13.57 -10.30 10.90
CA TYR A 35 14.42 -11.29 10.18
C TYR A 35 15.52 -10.58 9.38
N PHE A 36 15.24 -9.46 8.73
CA PHE A 36 16.21 -8.66 7.99
C PHE A 36 17.41 -8.29 8.86
N ARG A 37 17.16 -7.76 10.06
CA ARG A 37 18.20 -7.42 11.03
C ARG A 37 18.88 -8.66 11.65
N PHE A 38 18.09 -9.66 12.01
CA PHE A 38 18.59 -10.88 12.64
C PHE A 38 19.55 -11.64 11.73
N PHE A 39 19.16 -11.88 10.48
CA PHE A 39 20.04 -12.56 9.52
C PHE A 39 21.29 -11.75 9.20
N HIS A 40 21.18 -10.43 9.11
CA HIS A 40 22.35 -9.59 8.91
C HIS A 40 23.37 -9.75 10.05
N LYS A 41 22.91 -9.75 11.30
CA LYS A 41 23.76 -9.95 12.47
C LYS A 41 24.40 -11.33 12.50
N LEU A 42 23.69 -12.37 12.08
CA LEU A 42 24.27 -13.71 11.92
C LEU A 42 25.37 -13.74 10.84
N LEU A 43 25.16 -13.08 9.70
CA LEU A 43 26.18 -12.96 8.65
C LEU A 43 27.41 -12.18 9.12
N ARG A 44 27.23 -11.12 9.91
CA ARG A 44 28.30 -10.38 10.55
C ARG A 44 29.08 -11.27 11.51
N ASP A 45 28.41 -11.97 12.42
CA ASP A 45 29.04 -12.83 13.42
C ASP A 45 29.77 -14.00 12.79
N ALA A 46 29.28 -14.48 11.62
CA ALA A 46 29.95 -15.48 10.80
C ALA A 46 31.09 -14.91 9.93
N GLY A 47 31.36 -13.62 9.99
CA GLY A 47 32.45 -12.96 9.27
C GLY A 47 32.20 -12.77 7.76
N PHE A 48 30.97 -12.76 7.32
CA PHE A 48 30.62 -12.50 5.92
C PHE A 48 30.46 -11.02 5.60
N VAL A 49 29.91 -10.24 6.53
CA VAL A 49 29.73 -8.79 6.42
C VAL A 49 30.32 -8.09 7.62
N THR A 50 30.65 -6.80 7.49
CA THR A 50 31.30 -6.01 8.54
C THR A 50 30.37 -5.02 9.22
N SER A 51 29.27 -4.63 8.56
CA SER A 51 28.32 -3.65 9.08
C SER A 51 27.42 -4.25 10.17
N ASP A 52 27.08 -3.42 11.15
CA ASP A 52 26.23 -3.80 12.30
C ASP A 52 24.74 -3.93 11.92
N GLU A 53 24.30 -3.08 11.00
CA GLU A 53 22.92 -3.02 10.54
C GLU A 53 22.87 -3.18 9.01
N PRO A 54 21.80 -3.78 8.46
CA PRO A 54 21.70 -4.02 7.03
C PRO A 54 21.36 -2.76 6.22
N ALA A 55 20.81 -1.72 6.85
CA ALA A 55 20.44 -0.46 6.23
C ALA A 55 20.82 0.72 7.10
N GLN A 56 21.24 1.83 6.46
CA GLN A 56 21.53 3.09 7.14
C GLN A 56 20.25 3.83 7.52
N LYS A 57 19.24 3.80 6.64
CA LYS A 57 17.96 4.47 6.84
C LYS A 57 16.81 3.55 6.50
N LEU A 58 15.86 3.45 7.43
CA LEU A 58 14.62 2.72 7.25
C LEU A 58 13.46 3.70 7.11
N LEU A 59 12.69 3.56 6.03
CA LEU A 59 11.45 4.31 5.80
C LEU A 59 10.27 3.34 5.85
N CYS A 60 9.49 3.41 6.93
CA CYS A 60 8.26 2.65 7.08
C CYS A 60 7.10 3.47 6.51
N GLN A 61 6.56 3.04 5.37
CA GLN A 61 5.44 3.71 4.72
C GLN A 61 4.14 3.49 5.50
N GLY A 62 3.31 4.54 5.55
CA GLY A 62 1.97 4.48 6.09
C GLY A 62 1.03 3.59 5.29
N MET A 63 -0.11 3.25 5.86
CA MET A 63 -1.12 2.42 5.20
C MET A 63 -1.90 3.23 4.17
N VAL A 64 -2.32 2.56 3.09
CA VAL A 64 -3.31 3.11 2.17
C VAL A 64 -4.69 2.61 2.58
N LEU A 65 -5.60 3.56 2.84
CA LEU A 65 -6.98 3.30 3.23
C LEU A 65 -7.92 3.59 2.06
N ALA A 66 -9.00 2.81 1.98
CA ALA A 66 -10.13 3.10 1.11
C ALA A 66 -11.45 2.76 1.82
N ASP A 67 -12.54 3.34 1.33
CA ASP A 67 -13.87 2.96 1.76
C ASP A 67 -14.11 1.46 1.53
N ALA A 68 -14.89 0.82 2.41
CA ALA A 68 -15.27 -0.56 2.24
C ALA A 68 -16.78 -0.73 2.45
N PHE A 69 -17.37 -1.54 1.55
CA PHE A 69 -18.81 -1.74 1.48
C PHE A 69 -19.13 -3.23 1.46
N TYR A 70 -20.18 -3.63 2.14
CA TYR A 70 -20.67 -5.00 2.10
C TYR A 70 -22.18 -5.07 2.21
N TYR A 71 -22.76 -6.17 1.78
CA TYR A 71 -24.11 -6.58 2.17
C TYR A 71 -24.07 -7.92 2.90
N THR A 72 -25.13 -8.22 3.64
CA THR A 72 -25.24 -9.51 4.33
C THR A 72 -26.09 -10.46 3.46
N SER A 73 -25.52 -11.62 3.13
CA SER A 73 -26.22 -12.66 2.38
C SER A 73 -27.33 -13.31 3.21
N PRO A 74 -28.26 -14.05 2.59
CA PRO A 74 -29.25 -14.84 3.31
C PRO A 74 -28.67 -15.87 4.28
N THR A 75 -27.43 -16.29 4.07
CA THR A 75 -26.66 -17.19 4.95
C THR A 75 -25.91 -16.46 6.07
N ASN A 76 -26.18 -15.16 6.26
CA ASN A 76 -25.55 -14.28 7.24
C ASN A 76 -24.04 -14.07 7.06
N GLU A 77 -23.55 -14.24 5.84
CA GLU A 77 -22.16 -13.94 5.45
C GLU A 77 -22.04 -12.52 4.90
N ARG A 78 -20.91 -11.86 5.16
CA ARG A 78 -20.60 -10.55 4.58
C ARG A 78 -20.02 -10.72 3.20
N ILE A 79 -20.70 -10.18 2.20
CA ILE A 79 -20.23 -10.13 0.82
C ILE A 79 -19.71 -8.73 0.53
N TRP A 80 -18.41 -8.60 0.32
CA TRP A 80 -17.75 -7.32 0.08
C TRP A 80 -17.85 -6.91 -1.37
N VAL A 81 -18.20 -5.64 -1.59
CA VAL A 81 -18.38 -5.04 -2.92
C VAL A 81 -17.26 -4.03 -3.17
N SER A 82 -16.67 -4.09 -4.37
CA SER A 82 -15.62 -3.12 -4.73
C SER A 82 -16.16 -1.69 -4.71
N PRO A 83 -15.45 -0.73 -4.12
CA PRO A 83 -15.84 0.69 -4.13
C PRO A 83 -16.08 1.25 -5.55
N THR A 84 -15.42 0.70 -6.57
CA THR A 84 -15.58 1.09 -7.98
C THR A 84 -16.95 0.72 -8.56
N GLN A 85 -17.67 -0.21 -7.92
CA GLN A 85 -18.99 -0.68 -8.34
C GLN A 85 -20.14 -0.07 -7.52
N VAL A 86 -19.81 0.78 -6.52
CA VAL A 86 -20.80 1.32 -5.58
C VAL A 86 -21.29 2.69 -6.06
N THR A 87 -22.62 2.83 -6.12
CA THR A 87 -23.25 4.13 -6.32
C THR A 87 -23.50 4.77 -4.94
N LEU A 88 -23.02 6.00 -4.76
CA LEU A 88 -23.08 6.73 -3.49
C LEU A 88 -24.05 7.92 -3.60
N GLU A 89 -24.96 8.00 -2.63
CA GLU A 89 -25.71 9.23 -2.38
C GLU A 89 -25.08 9.97 -1.20
N ARG A 90 -24.85 11.27 -1.35
CA ARG A 90 -24.21 12.11 -0.32
C ARG A 90 -25.13 13.26 0.08
N ASP A 91 -25.03 13.66 1.36
CA ASP A 91 -25.71 14.85 1.87
C ASP A 91 -24.99 16.15 1.39
N GLU A 92 -25.57 17.30 1.74
CA GLU A 92 -24.99 18.62 1.45
C GLU A 92 -23.59 18.84 2.06
N LYS A 93 -23.23 18.05 3.07
CA LYS A 93 -21.91 18.06 3.74
C LYS A 93 -20.95 17.02 3.19
N GLY A 94 -21.33 16.32 2.10
CA GLY A 94 -20.51 15.30 1.44
C GLY A 94 -20.47 13.95 2.15
N ARG A 95 -21.26 13.73 3.21
CA ARG A 95 -21.29 12.45 3.93
C ARG A 95 -22.13 11.44 3.16
N ILE A 96 -21.67 10.21 3.11
CA ILE A 96 -22.39 9.08 2.49
C ILE A 96 -23.66 8.81 3.31
N ILE A 97 -24.83 8.99 2.68
CA ILE A 97 -26.15 8.69 3.29
C ILE A 97 -26.71 7.37 2.77
N LYS A 98 -26.30 6.95 1.59
CA LYS A 98 -26.71 5.67 1.02
C LYS A 98 -25.65 5.15 0.06
N ALA A 99 -25.48 3.85 0.04
CA ALA A 99 -24.61 3.13 -0.88
C ALA A 99 -25.39 1.96 -1.48
N THR A 100 -25.32 1.80 -2.80
CA THR A 100 -25.99 0.70 -3.51
C THR A 100 -25.04 0.05 -4.50
N ASP A 101 -25.21 -1.26 -4.70
CA ASP A 101 -24.52 -2.00 -5.75
C ASP A 101 -25.26 -1.89 -7.12
N PRO A 102 -24.69 -2.45 -8.21
CA PRO A 102 -25.32 -2.41 -9.53
C PRO A 102 -26.69 -3.11 -9.60
N GLU A 103 -26.96 -4.06 -8.71
CA GLU A 103 -28.27 -4.73 -8.59
C GLU A 103 -29.29 -3.94 -7.74
N GLY A 104 -28.89 -2.77 -7.21
CA GLY A 104 -29.76 -1.91 -6.41
C GLY A 104 -29.87 -2.34 -4.94
N ARG A 105 -29.03 -3.29 -4.46
CA ARG A 105 -29.01 -3.68 -3.04
C ARG A 105 -28.35 -2.60 -2.22
N GLU A 106 -28.93 -2.30 -1.07
CA GLU A 106 -28.34 -1.38 -0.11
C GLU A 106 -27.13 -2.01 0.58
N LEU A 107 -26.05 -1.24 0.65
CA LEU A 107 -24.77 -1.65 1.21
C LEU A 107 -24.50 -0.96 2.54
N VAL A 108 -23.84 -1.70 3.42
CA VAL A 108 -23.32 -1.16 4.68
C VAL A 108 -21.94 -0.54 4.42
N HIS A 109 -21.80 0.75 4.67
CA HIS A 109 -20.53 1.47 4.62
C HIS A 109 -19.78 1.29 5.94
N THR A 110 -18.55 0.80 5.92
CA THR A 110 -17.73 0.59 7.12
C THR A 110 -16.72 1.71 7.38
N GLY A 111 -16.72 2.73 6.53
CA GLY A 111 -15.72 3.80 6.57
C GLY A 111 -14.37 3.39 5.95
N MET A 112 -13.41 4.30 6.05
CA MET A 112 -12.04 4.08 5.59
C MET A 112 -11.36 2.95 6.35
N THR A 113 -10.89 1.95 5.63
CA THR A 113 -10.16 0.81 6.20
C THR A 113 -8.95 0.47 5.33
N LYS A 114 -7.96 -0.22 5.91
CA LYS A 114 -6.81 -0.73 5.14
C LYS A 114 -7.30 -1.50 3.91
N MET A 115 -6.73 -1.18 2.75
CA MET A 115 -6.97 -1.94 1.52
C MET A 115 -6.59 -3.40 1.70
N SER A 116 -7.49 -4.30 1.35
CA SER A 116 -7.24 -5.75 1.43
C SER A 116 -8.05 -6.52 0.39
N LYS A 117 -7.49 -7.63 -0.08
CA LYS A 117 -8.21 -8.54 -0.99
C LYS A 117 -9.47 -9.12 -0.32
N SER A 118 -9.43 -9.39 0.99
CA SER A 118 -10.56 -9.95 1.74
C SER A 118 -11.74 -9.00 1.86
N LYS A 119 -11.52 -7.68 1.78
CA LYS A 119 -12.58 -6.66 1.80
C LYS A 119 -12.94 -6.15 0.42
N ASN A 120 -12.28 -6.63 -0.62
CA ASN A 120 -12.47 -6.19 -2.00
C ASN A 120 -12.45 -4.65 -2.17
N ASN A 121 -11.67 -3.94 -1.32
CA ASN A 121 -11.57 -2.49 -1.34
C ASN A 121 -10.23 -1.98 -1.88
N GLY A 122 -9.46 -2.85 -2.54
CA GLY A 122 -8.27 -2.47 -3.29
C GLY A 122 -8.65 -1.71 -4.57
N ILE A 123 -7.83 -0.72 -4.91
CA ILE A 123 -7.93 0.00 -6.18
C ILE A 123 -6.95 -0.63 -7.16
N ASP A 124 -7.42 -1.00 -8.34
CA ASP A 124 -6.57 -1.55 -9.38
C ASP A 124 -5.74 -0.42 -10.03
N PRO A 125 -4.40 -0.46 -9.93
CA PRO A 125 -3.56 0.54 -10.56
C PRO A 125 -3.75 0.60 -12.08
N GLN A 126 -4.03 -0.52 -12.74
CA GLN A 126 -4.21 -0.56 -14.17
C GLN A 126 -5.47 0.21 -14.61
N GLU A 127 -6.59 0.01 -13.94
CA GLU A 127 -7.82 0.79 -14.17
C GLU A 127 -7.59 2.29 -14.00
N MET A 128 -6.82 2.68 -12.98
CA MET A 128 -6.48 4.08 -12.73
C MET A 128 -5.60 4.66 -13.83
N VAL A 129 -4.60 3.90 -14.30
CA VAL A 129 -3.72 4.32 -15.39
C VAL A 129 -4.49 4.47 -16.70
N GLU A 130 -5.41 3.58 -17.01
CA GLU A 130 -6.26 3.65 -18.20
C GLU A 130 -7.21 4.85 -18.15
N LYS A 131 -7.78 5.14 -16.99
CA LYS A 131 -8.75 6.24 -16.80
C LYS A 131 -8.10 7.63 -16.72
N TYR A 132 -6.98 7.74 -16.03
CA TYR A 132 -6.39 9.03 -15.67
C TYR A 132 -4.99 9.28 -16.27
N GLY A 133 -4.31 8.25 -16.72
CA GLY A 133 -2.92 8.28 -17.16
C GLY A 133 -1.93 8.00 -16.03
N ALA A 134 -0.80 7.37 -16.37
CA ALA A 134 0.21 6.93 -15.39
C ALA A 134 0.80 8.11 -14.59
N ASP A 135 1.10 9.22 -15.24
CA ASP A 135 1.71 10.39 -14.57
C ASP A 135 0.75 11.05 -13.58
N THR A 136 -0.56 11.07 -13.89
CA THR A 136 -1.58 11.55 -12.97
C THR A 136 -1.62 10.72 -11.68
N VAL A 137 -1.64 9.39 -11.82
CA VAL A 137 -1.67 8.47 -10.67
C VAL A 137 -0.38 8.62 -9.85
N ARG A 138 0.77 8.68 -10.50
CA ARG A 138 2.07 8.90 -9.83
C ARG A 138 2.12 10.21 -9.08
N LEU A 139 1.67 11.31 -9.72
CA LEU A 139 1.61 12.62 -9.09
C LEU A 139 0.71 12.59 -7.84
N PHE A 140 -0.48 12.01 -7.96
CA PHE A 140 -1.39 11.87 -6.82
C PHE A 140 -0.73 11.11 -5.66
N MET A 141 -0.15 9.94 -5.92
CA MET A 141 0.49 9.12 -4.88
C MET A 141 1.64 9.84 -4.17
N MET A 142 2.42 10.65 -4.90
CA MET A 142 3.55 11.40 -4.31
C MET A 142 3.11 12.66 -3.56
N PHE A 143 2.00 13.27 -3.98
CA PHE A 143 1.56 14.56 -3.43
C PHE A 143 0.52 14.44 -2.32
N ALA A 144 -0.29 13.37 -2.33
CA ALA A 144 -1.45 13.26 -1.46
C ALA A 144 -1.09 13.11 0.03
N SER A 145 0.05 12.50 0.35
CA SER A 145 0.50 12.32 1.74
C SER A 145 2.02 12.07 1.79
N PRO A 146 2.72 12.56 2.85
CA PRO A 146 4.07 12.09 3.15
C PRO A 146 4.13 10.56 3.25
N ALA A 147 5.25 9.97 2.83
CA ALA A 147 5.36 8.51 2.72
C ALA A 147 5.12 7.77 4.05
N GLU A 148 5.45 8.38 5.18
CA GLU A 148 5.29 7.81 6.53
C GLU A 148 3.83 7.92 7.05
N MET A 149 3.02 8.74 6.41
CA MET A 149 1.65 9.01 6.85
C MET A 149 0.67 8.09 6.14
N THR A 150 -0.46 7.86 6.79
CA THR A 150 -1.57 7.14 6.18
C THR A 150 -2.15 7.94 5.02
N LEU A 151 -2.32 7.29 3.87
CA LEU A 151 -2.98 7.84 2.69
C LEU A 151 -4.43 7.37 2.64
N GLU A 152 -5.38 8.29 2.65
CA GLU A 152 -6.78 8.02 2.36
C GLU A 152 -7.02 8.17 0.85
N TRP A 153 -7.40 7.08 0.21
CA TRP A 153 -7.70 7.11 -1.22
C TRP A 153 -8.97 7.89 -1.50
N GLN A 154 -8.87 8.92 -2.31
CA GLN A 154 -9.99 9.73 -2.77
C GLN A 154 -9.87 9.98 -4.27
N GLU A 155 -10.84 9.53 -5.04
CA GLU A 155 -10.82 9.67 -6.49
C GLU A 155 -10.82 11.15 -6.93
N SER A 156 -11.49 12.02 -6.18
CA SER A 156 -11.45 13.47 -6.39
C SER A 156 -10.04 14.09 -6.32
N GLY A 157 -9.16 13.48 -5.52
CA GLY A 157 -7.74 13.85 -5.45
C GLY A 157 -6.99 13.49 -6.73
N VAL A 158 -7.28 12.31 -7.30
CA VAL A 158 -6.72 11.88 -8.60
C VAL A 158 -7.20 12.80 -9.73
N GLU A 159 -8.48 13.15 -9.73
CA GLU A 159 -9.04 14.14 -10.68
C GLU A 159 -8.40 15.53 -10.54
N GLY A 160 -8.09 15.94 -9.31
CA GLY A 160 -7.34 17.17 -9.04
C GLY A 160 -5.94 17.13 -9.66
N ALA A 161 -5.22 16.01 -9.49
CA ALA A 161 -3.91 15.82 -10.12
C ALA A 161 -3.99 15.81 -11.65
N LYS A 162 -5.04 15.20 -12.23
CA LYS A 162 -5.27 15.22 -13.68
C LYS A 162 -5.46 16.64 -14.21
N ARG A 163 -6.28 17.47 -13.53
CA ARG A 163 -6.50 18.87 -13.91
C ARG A 163 -5.23 19.72 -13.79
N PHE A 164 -4.33 19.37 -12.90
CA PHE A 164 -3.05 20.06 -12.75
C PHE A 164 -2.09 19.76 -13.90
N LEU A 165 -2.10 18.54 -14.44
CA LEU A 165 -1.22 18.11 -15.53
C LEU A 165 -1.74 18.48 -16.93
N GLY A 166 -3.04 18.68 -17.09
CA GLY A 166 -3.71 18.97 -18.38
C GLY A 166 -4.19 20.35 -18.53
#